data_2f26993c950664e1d6e5a512f896e542
#
_entry.id   2f26993c950664e1d6e5a512f896e542
#
_cell.length_a   1.000
_cell.length_b   1.000
_cell.length_c   1.000
_cell.angle_alpha   90.00
_cell.angle_beta   90.00
_cell.angle_gamma   90.00
#
_symmetry.space_group_name_H-M   'P 1'
#
loop_
_entity.id
_entity.type
_entity.pdbx_description
1 polymer ?
#
loop_
_entity_poly.entity_id
_entity_poly.type
_entity_poly.pdbx_seq_one_letter_code
_entity_poly.pdbx_strand_id
1 'polypeptide(L)'
;MIPAEFALIDQPELALKLRCQLIRGARSRIQAQYYSWEEDSSGKLLLAELLHAARRGVRVQLLIDDLYAGDNRFLEMVAHQPGIEVRLFNPFWLRGWRPLTLLLEGLLSFRRINHRMHNKLLLVDGSQAVIGGRNIGDRYFGLGGAPQFVDLDLACRGSLCQQAEQGFDQFWRSRWSHPIRRLLRRPLQRAEVQVVNDFLLTMNEPQVAAVYDLPASLFDPDPVPLRWHAGEAEVWFDRPGKGLVSRPTTARLLWRKLADNQGTLSLVTPYLILTRGLRRRLRQQRQAGVNIDILTNSLASTDVPLVYGAYRRHRPWLIRQGIALSELEGESLSLHAKLILVGEEEALLGSFNLDPRSLLLNTELVLHLACPGLCAELQQWLATWQQRSSHSVAAPPSTLRRLLARISDWLPLQRWL
;
A
#
# COMPACT_ATOMS: atom_id res chain seq x y z
N MET A 1 20.66 -9.20 -6.88
CA MET A 1 19.57 -8.68 -7.70
C MET A 1 19.47 -9.46 -8.99
N ILE A 2 18.36 -9.40 -9.71
CA ILE A 2 18.10 -10.10 -10.96
C ILE A 2 17.60 -9.10 -12.01
N PRO A 3 17.86 -9.32 -13.32
CA PRO A 3 17.35 -8.46 -14.38
C PRO A 3 15.83 -8.42 -14.41
N ALA A 4 15.28 -7.21 -14.59
CA ALA A 4 13.87 -6.96 -14.73
C ALA A 4 13.62 -5.61 -15.44
N GLU A 5 12.38 -5.36 -15.82
CA GLU A 5 11.97 -4.09 -16.39
C GLU A 5 10.88 -3.46 -15.51
N PHE A 6 10.92 -2.14 -15.39
CA PHE A 6 10.07 -1.35 -14.52
C PHE A 6 9.48 -0.16 -15.26
N ALA A 7 8.25 0.19 -14.92
CA ALA A 7 7.64 1.46 -15.33
C ALA A 7 6.97 2.12 -14.12
N LEU A 8 7.20 3.40 -13.95
CA LEU A 8 6.59 4.20 -12.88
C LEU A 8 5.11 4.44 -13.18
N ILE A 9 4.30 4.34 -12.15
CA ILE A 9 2.86 4.64 -12.18
C ILE A 9 2.57 5.60 -11.02
N ASP A 10 2.63 6.88 -11.31
CA ASP A 10 2.37 7.95 -10.36
C ASP A 10 0.95 8.50 -10.48
N GLN A 11 0.35 8.46 -11.68
CA GLN A 11 -0.98 8.97 -11.95
C GLN A 11 -2.07 8.01 -11.45
N PRO A 12 -3.03 8.49 -10.64
CA PRO A 12 -4.04 7.63 -10.01
C PRO A 12 -4.92 6.88 -11.01
N GLU A 13 -5.41 7.58 -12.04
CA GLU A 13 -6.30 7.00 -13.06
C GLU A 13 -5.58 5.92 -13.88
N LEU A 14 -4.32 6.17 -14.30
CA LEU A 14 -3.51 5.18 -15.01
C LEU A 14 -3.23 3.95 -14.14
N ALA A 15 -3.10 4.13 -12.83
CA ALA A 15 -2.90 3.02 -11.90
C ALA A 15 -4.12 2.08 -11.85
N LEU A 16 -5.35 2.62 -11.94
CA LEU A 16 -6.57 1.81 -12.02
C LEU A 16 -6.72 1.18 -13.40
N LYS A 17 -6.55 1.98 -14.48
CA LYS A 17 -6.63 1.49 -15.87
C LYS A 17 -5.68 0.32 -16.12
N LEU A 18 -4.43 0.44 -15.67
CA LEU A 18 -3.45 -0.64 -15.82
C LEU A 18 -3.88 -1.92 -15.11
N ARG A 19 -4.42 -1.82 -13.89
CA ARG A 19 -4.92 -3.00 -13.17
C ARG A 19 -6.07 -3.67 -13.93
N CYS A 20 -7.02 -2.90 -14.45
CA CYS A 20 -8.09 -3.42 -15.28
C CYS A 20 -7.54 -4.11 -16.55
N GLN A 21 -6.60 -3.49 -17.25
CA GLN A 21 -6.00 -4.05 -18.46
C GLN A 21 -5.23 -5.34 -18.19
N LEU A 22 -4.45 -5.40 -17.11
CA LEU A 22 -3.73 -6.61 -16.71
C LEU A 22 -4.70 -7.76 -16.38
N ILE A 23 -5.79 -7.48 -15.66
CA ILE A 23 -6.80 -8.48 -15.30
C ILE A 23 -7.55 -8.95 -16.55
N ARG A 24 -7.90 -8.04 -17.46
CA ARG A 24 -8.55 -8.38 -18.77
C ARG A 24 -7.63 -9.23 -19.62
N GLY A 25 -6.33 -8.94 -19.64
CA GLY A 25 -5.31 -9.68 -20.41
C GLY A 25 -4.90 -11.02 -19.81
N ALA A 26 -5.28 -11.32 -18.57
CA ALA A 26 -4.91 -12.57 -17.89
C ALA A 26 -5.41 -13.82 -18.61
N ARG A 27 -4.54 -14.82 -18.71
CA ARG A 27 -4.81 -16.09 -19.45
C ARG A 27 -4.90 -17.31 -18.52
N SER A 28 -4.18 -17.32 -17.41
CA SER A 28 -4.10 -18.50 -16.55
C SER A 28 -4.36 -18.21 -15.08
N ARG A 29 -3.75 -17.16 -14.52
CA ARG A 29 -3.80 -16.91 -13.09
C ARG A 29 -3.65 -15.45 -12.72
N ILE A 30 -4.43 -15.02 -11.74
CA ILE A 30 -4.30 -13.73 -11.06
C ILE A 30 -4.09 -13.98 -9.56
N GLN A 31 -3.07 -13.34 -9.00
CA GLN A 31 -2.77 -13.33 -7.57
C GLN A 31 -2.76 -11.89 -7.08
N ALA A 32 -3.66 -11.56 -6.16
CA ALA A 32 -3.76 -10.20 -5.63
C ALA A 32 -3.65 -10.24 -4.10
N GLN A 33 -2.80 -9.38 -3.54
CA GLN A 33 -2.55 -9.27 -2.12
C GLN A 33 -2.63 -7.80 -1.71
N TYR A 34 -3.59 -7.45 -0.82
CA TYR A 34 -3.83 -6.09 -0.40
C TYR A 34 -4.15 -5.98 1.09
N TYR A 35 -3.76 -4.84 1.69
CA TYR A 35 -4.10 -4.51 3.06
C TYR A 35 -5.56 -4.05 3.19
N SER A 36 -6.02 -3.20 2.25
CA SER A 36 -7.40 -2.72 2.18
C SER A 36 -7.97 -2.95 0.78
N TRP A 37 -9.22 -3.37 0.74
CA TRP A 37 -10.05 -3.43 -0.46
C TRP A 37 -11.42 -2.85 -0.10
N GLU A 38 -11.64 -1.60 -0.53
CA GLU A 38 -12.85 -0.86 -0.16
C GLU A 38 -14.06 -1.27 -1.02
N GLU A 39 -15.26 -1.10 -0.46
CA GLU A 39 -16.52 -1.41 -1.15
C GLU A 39 -17.06 -0.17 -1.88
N ASP A 40 -16.17 0.51 -2.60
CA ASP A 40 -16.42 1.72 -3.38
C ASP A 40 -16.41 1.44 -4.89
N SER A 41 -16.38 2.48 -5.73
CA SER A 41 -16.44 2.37 -7.18
C SER A 41 -15.27 1.58 -7.75
N SER A 42 -14.05 1.90 -7.35
CA SER A 42 -12.84 1.21 -7.81
C SER A 42 -12.75 -0.22 -7.31
N GLY A 43 -13.15 -0.45 -6.05
CA GLY A 43 -13.17 -1.79 -5.47
C GLY A 43 -14.17 -2.72 -6.15
N LYS A 44 -15.39 -2.22 -6.46
CA LYS A 44 -16.40 -2.96 -7.21
C LYS A 44 -15.97 -3.22 -8.65
N LEU A 45 -15.41 -2.22 -9.33
CA LEU A 45 -14.89 -2.38 -10.69
C LEU A 45 -13.83 -3.49 -10.77
N LEU A 46 -12.85 -3.47 -9.89
CA LEU A 46 -11.81 -4.50 -9.88
C LEU A 46 -12.34 -5.89 -9.53
N LEU A 47 -13.35 -5.99 -8.62
CA LEU A 47 -14.04 -7.26 -8.38
C LEU A 47 -14.79 -7.76 -9.63
N ALA A 48 -15.43 -6.84 -10.37
CA ALA A 48 -16.07 -7.16 -11.64
C ALA A 48 -15.07 -7.72 -12.67
N GLU A 49 -13.92 -7.06 -12.83
CA GLU A 49 -12.87 -7.52 -13.73
C GLU A 49 -12.34 -8.92 -13.34
N LEU A 50 -12.15 -9.16 -12.04
CA LEU A 50 -11.74 -10.48 -11.52
C LEU A 50 -12.81 -11.54 -11.78
N LEU A 51 -14.09 -11.18 -11.65
CA LEU A 51 -15.21 -12.07 -11.94
C LEU A 51 -15.26 -12.42 -13.44
N HIS A 52 -15.09 -11.42 -14.32
CA HIS A 52 -14.99 -11.65 -15.76
C HIS A 52 -13.79 -12.55 -16.11
N ALA A 53 -12.63 -12.34 -15.48
CA ALA A 53 -11.45 -13.18 -15.67
C ALA A 53 -11.73 -14.64 -15.24
N ALA A 54 -12.35 -14.85 -14.09
CA ALA A 54 -12.72 -16.19 -13.61
C ALA A 54 -13.71 -16.89 -14.57
N ARG A 55 -14.67 -16.16 -15.14
CA ARG A 55 -15.59 -16.70 -16.15
C ARG A 55 -14.87 -17.10 -17.45
N ARG A 56 -13.75 -16.50 -17.78
CA ARG A 56 -12.88 -16.93 -18.89
C ARG A 56 -12.02 -18.17 -18.55
N GLY A 57 -12.08 -18.67 -17.30
CA GLY A 57 -11.30 -19.82 -16.82
C GLY A 57 -10.00 -19.45 -16.13
N VAL A 58 -9.74 -18.17 -15.89
CA VAL A 58 -8.56 -17.69 -15.16
C VAL A 58 -8.72 -18.00 -13.67
N ARG A 59 -7.70 -18.59 -13.04
CA ARG A 59 -7.69 -18.83 -11.59
C ARG A 59 -7.38 -17.55 -10.83
N VAL A 60 -8.28 -17.13 -9.96
CA VAL A 60 -8.14 -15.91 -9.15
C VAL A 60 -7.88 -16.26 -7.68
N GLN A 61 -6.80 -15.73 -7.12
CA GLN A 61 -6.43 -15.85 -5.72
C GLN A 61 -6.33 -14.45 -5.09
N LEU A 62 -7.24 -14.14 -4.18
CA LEU A 62 -7.32 -12.84 -3.53
C LEU A 62 -7.04 -12.98 -2.03
N LEU A 63 -5.96 -12.33 -1.53
CA LEU A 63 -5.57 -12.32 -0.14
C LEU A 63 -5.66 -10.90 0.42
N ILE A 64 -6.50 -10.69 1.42
CA ILE A 64 -6.76 -9.37 2.02
C ILE A 64 -6.58 -9.44 3.53
N ASP A 65 -6.04 -8.38 4.13
CA ASP A 65 -5.98 -8.28 5.60
C ASP A 65 -7.38 -8.07 6.18
N ASP A 66 -7.72 -8.80 7.23
CA ASP A 66 -9.08 -8.76 7.82
C ASP A 66 -9.40 -7.45 8.55
N LEU A 67 -8.42 -6.58 8.80
CA LEU A 67 -8.71 -5.32 9.48
C LEU A 67 -9.70 -4.44 8.71
N TYR A 68 -9.61 -4.42 7.38
CA TYR A 68 -10.47 -3.63 6.50
C TYR A 68 -11.41 -4.46 5.60
N ALA A 69 -11.25 -5.80 5.59
CA ALA A 69 -12.08 -6.67 4.75
C ALA A 69 -13.25 -7.32 5.51
N GLY A 70 -13.28 -7.22 6.83
CA GLY A 70 -14.13 -8.06 7.68
C GLY A 70 -15.64 -7.94 7.52
N ASP A 71 -16.14 -6.90 6.86
CA ASP A 71 -17.57 -6.68 6.62
C ASP A 71 -17.88 -6.42 5.13
N ASN A 72 -16.91 -6.65 4.23
CA ASN A 72 -17.10 -6.46 2.79
C ASN A 72 -17.88 -7.63 2.20
N ARG A 73 -19.19 -7.42 2.01
CA ARG A 73 -20.11 -8.44 1.50
C ARG A 73 -19.84 -8.79 0.04
N PHE A 74 -19.34 -7.87 -0.77
CA PHE A 74 -19.00 -8.17 -2.16
C PHE A 74 -17.86 -9.20 -2.24
N LEU A 75 -16.83 -9.06 -1.39
CA LEU A 75 -15.77 -10.07 -1.28
C LEU A 75 -16.30 -11.45 -0.87
N GLU A 76 -17.23 -11.47 0.10
CA GLU A 76 -17.85 -12.72 0.52
C GLU A 76 -18.61 -13.38 -0.63
N MET A 77 -19.39 -12.62 -1.40
CA MET A 77 -20.21 -13.13 -2.49
C MET A 77 -19.37 -13.55 -3.70
N VAL A 78 -18.37 -12.74 -4.08
CA VAL A 78 -17.43 -13.08 -5.16
C VAL A 78 -16.63 -14.36 -4.84
N ALA A 79 -16.32 -14.59 -3.58
CA ALA A 79 -15.64 -15.81 -3.15
C ALA A 79 -16.46 -17.09 -3.42
N HIS A 80 -17.77 -17.01 -3.67
CA HIS A 80 -18.61 -18.16 -4.02
C HIS A 80 -18.59 -18.50 -5.51
N GLN A 81 -17.91 -17.68 -6.33
CA GLN A 81 -17.79 -17.97 -7.76
C GLN A 81 -16.74 -19.07 -8.03
N PRO A 82 -17.00 -19.97 -9.00
CA PRO A 82 -15.99 -20.88 -9.50
C PRO A 82 -14.76 -20.10 -10.00
N GLY A 83 -13.57 -20.63 -9.74
CA GLY A 83 -12.33 -20.00 -10.16
C GLY A 83 -11.81 -18.89 -9.25
N ILE A 84 -12.60 -18.39 -8.27
CA ILE A 84 -12.17 -17.36 -7.33
C ILE A 84 -12.02 -17.94 -5.92
N GLU A 85 -10.84 -17.79 -5.35
CA GLU A 85 -10.58 -18.07 -3.94
C GLU A 85 -10.17 -16.79 -3.21
N VAL A 86 -10.94 -16.42 -2.18
CA VAL A 86 -10.65 -15.28 -1.31
C VAL A 86 -10.22 -15.80 0.05
N ARG A 87 -9.08 -15.33 0.54
CA ARG A 87 -8.59 -15.59 1.91
C ARG A 87 -8.42 -14.29 2.68
N LEU A 88 -8.73 -14.33 3.97
CA LEU A 88 -8.43 -13.25 4.90
C LEU A 88 -7.16 -13.59 5.70
N PHE A 89 -6.26 -12.61 5.76
CA PHE A 89 -5.06 -12.73 6.58
C PHE A 89 -5.35 -12.29 8.01
N ASN A 90 -4.92 -13.10 8.97
CA ASN A 90 -5.04 -12.88 10.41
C ASN A 90 -6.43 -12.43 10.86
N PRO A 91 -7.48 -13.23 10.57
CA PRO A 91 -8.86 -12.86 10.83
C PRO A 91 -9.12 -12.68 12.33
N PHE A 92 -10.03 -11.75 12.66
CA PHE A 92 -10.56 -11.60 14.01
C PHE A 92 -11.34 -12.85 14.41
N TRP A 93 -11.16 -13.30 15.63
CA TRP A 93 -11.88 -14.47 16.16
C TRP A 93 -13.35 -14.16 16.43
N LEU A 94 -13.59 -12.95 16.98
CA LEU A 94 -14.94 -12.49 17.25
C LEU A 94 -15.51 -11.79 16.01
N ARG A 95 -16.52 -12.39 15.41
CA ARG A 95 -17.25 -11.83 14.27
C ARG A 95 -18.53 -11.15 14.78
N GLY A 96 -18.41 -10.03 15.52
CA GLY A 96 -19.49 -9.29 16.11
C GLY A 96 -19.55 -7.83 15.67
N TRP A 97 -20.24 -7.00 16.42
CA TRP A 97 -20.19 -5.57 16.23
C TRP A 97 -18.74 -5.10 16.32
N ARG A 98 -18.24 -4.54 15.22
CA ARG A 98 -16.81 -4.22 14.99
C ARG A 98 -16.13 -3.50 16.17
N PRO A 99 -16.72 -2.42 16.74
CA PRO A 99 -16.09 -1.73 17.85
C PRO A 99 -15.89 -2.62 19.10
N LEU A 100 -16.88 -3.46 19.41
CA LEU A 100 -16.79 -4.38 20.54
C LEU A 100 -15.78 -5.51 20.27
N THR A 101 -15.76 -6.03 19.05
CA THR A 101 -14.77 -7.04 18.64
C THR A 101 -13.35 -6.50 18.77
N LEU A 102 -13.09 -5.30 18.25
CA LEU A 102 -11.78 -4.65 18.34
C LEU A 102 -11.37 -4.39 19.78
N LEU A 103 -12.31 -3.98 20.65
CA LEU A 103 -12.05 -3.76 22.06
C LEU A 103 -11.71 -5.07 22.77
N LEU A 104 -12.53 -6.11 22.64
CA LEU A 104 -12.34 -7.38 23.32
C LEU A 104 -11.09 -8.13 22.85
N GLU A 105 -10.89 -8.21 21.55
CA GLU A 105 -9.66 -8.83 21.01
C GLU A 105 -8.43 -7.96 21.28
N GLY A 106 -8.58 -6.63 21.34
CA GLY A 106 -7.54 -5.70 21.75
C GLY A 106 -7.04 -5.99 23.15
N LEU A 107 -7.93 -6.33 24.08
CA LEU A 107 -7.58 -6.71 25.44
C LEU A 107 -6.97 -8.11 25.53
N LEU A 108 -7.55 -9.07 24.79
CA LEU A 108 -7.18 -10.50 24.91
C LEU A 108 -5.98 -10.90 24.05
N SER A 109 -5.80 -10.25 22.90
CA SER A 109 -4.85 -10.69 21.87
C SER A 109 -4.14 -9.53 21.20
N PHE A 110 -3.79 -8.48 21.95
CA PHE A 110 -3.21 -7.24 21.46
C PHE A 110 -2.05 -7.42 20.47
N ARG A 111 -1.10 -8.31 20.76
CA ARG A 111 0.02 -8.61 19.86
C ARG A 111 -0.45 -9.20 18.52
N ARG A 112 -1.41 -10.13 18.57
CA ARG A 112 -1.94 -10.77 17.36
C ARG A 112 -2.69 -9.78 16.48
N ILE A 113 -3.60 -8.99 17.05
CA ILE A 113 -4.41 -8.05 16.24
C ILE A 113 -3.58 -6.92 15.63
N ASN A 114 -2.43 -6.59 16.21
CA ASN A 114 -1.50 -5.61 15.65
C ASN A 114 -0.55 -6.18 14.59
N HIS A 115 -0.57 -7.49 14.37
CA HIS A 115 0.17 -8.14 13.30
C HIS A 115 -0.66 -8.13 12.03
N ARG A 116 -0.39 -7.21 11.09
CA ARG A 116 -1.16 -7.00 9.87
C ARG A 116 -0.32 -7.22 8.61
N MET A 117 -0.98 -7.64 7.56
CA MET A 117 -0.37 -7.78 6.24
C MET A 117 -0.52 -6.47 5.47
N HIS A 118 0.58 -5.72 5.36
CA HIS A 118 0.56 -4.41 4.69
C HIS A 118 1.04 -4.47 3.23
N ASN A 119 1.28 -5.65 2.70
CA ASN A 119 1.72 -5.89 1.33
C ASN A 119 0.69 -5.43 0.30
N LYS A 120 1.15 -4.94 -0.86
CA LYS A 120 0.32 -4.56 -2.01
C LYS A 120 0.95 -5.14 -3.27
N LEU A 121 0.25 -6.08 -3.89
CA LEU A 121 0.71 -6.83 -5.06
C LEU A 121 -0.49 -7.22 -5.92
N LEU A 122 -0.39 -6.97 -7.21
CA LEU A 122 -1.16 -7.65 -8.25
C LEU A 122 -0.17 -8.39 -9.15
N LEU A 123 -0.29 -9.69 -9.28
CA LEU A 123 0.55 -10.52 -10.13
C LEU A 123 -0.33 -11.27 -11.12
N VAL A 124 0.00 -11.18 -12.40
CA VAL A 124 -0.75 -11.77 -13.51
C VAL A 124 0.14 -12.73 -14.27
N ASP A 125 -0.34 -13.96 -14.43
CA ASP A 125 0.30 -15.06 -15.17
C ASP A 125 1.77 -15.34 -14.77
N GLY A 126 2.18 -14.90 -13.57
CA GLY A 126 3.56 -15.04 -13.08
C GLY A 126 4.60 -14.21 -13.85
N SER A 127 4.17 -13.33 -14.76
CA SER A 127 5.04 -12.61 -15.69
C SER A 127 4.95 -11.09 -15.61
N GLN A 128 3.85 -10.55 -15.10
CA GLN A 128 3.61 -9.13 -14.92
C GLN A 128 3.11 -8.84 -13.52
N ALA A 129 3.64 -7.81 -12.88
CA ALA A 129 3.24 -7.42 -11.53
C ALA A 129 3.04 -5.91 -11.41
N VAL A 130 2.16 -5.50 -10.49
CA VAL A 130 2.08 -4.13 -9.96
C VAL A 130 2.40 -4.21 -8.47
N ILE A 131 3.44 -3.50 -8.05
CA ILE A 131 3.92 -3.45 -6.67
C ILE A 131 4.07 -1.99 -6.26
N GLY A 132 3.56 -1.62 -5.08
CA GLY A 132 3.68 -0.22 -4.63
C GLY A 132 3.01 0.08 -3.32
N GLY A 133 2.55 1.33 -3.19
CA GLY A 133 1.91 1.86 -1.99
C GLY A 133 0.39 1.77 -1.99
N ARG A 134 -0.25 1.74 -3.18
CA ARG A 134 -1.71 1.83 -3.31
C ARG A 134 -2.45 0.60 -2.80
N ASN A 135 -3.45 0.83 -1.97
CA ASN A 135 -4.51 -0.14 -1.72
C ASN A 135 -5.58 -0.06 -2.83
N ILE A 136 -6.67 -0.80 -2.67
CA ILE A 136 -7.83 -0.70 -3.53
C ILE A 136 -8.89 0.15 -2.84
N GLY A 137 -9.20 1.30 -3.43
CA GLY A 137 -10.17 2.28 -2.94
C GLY A 137 -10.09 3.59 -3.75
N ASP A 138 -11.20 4.29 -3.89
CA ASP A 138 -11.38 5.45 -4.78
C ASP A 138 -10.33 6.53 -4.57
N ARG A 139 -9.94 6.79 -3.32
CA ARG A 139 -8.93 7.79 -2.96
C ARG A 139 -7.54 7.50 -3.51
N TYR A 140 -7.24 6.25 -3.83
CA TYR A 140 -5.97 5.84 -4.43
C TYR A 140 -5.94 5.99 -5.95
N PHE A 141 -7.13 6.15 -6.55
CA PHE A 141 -7.30 6.15 -8.01
C PHE A 141 -7.87 7.46 -8.56
N GLY A 142 -7.91 8.51 -7.73
CA GLY A 142 -8.41 9.81 -8.16
C GLY A 142 -9.94 9.89 -8.29
N LEU A 143 -10.66 8.93 -7.71
CA LEU A 143 -12.12 8.87 -7.71
C LEU A 143 -12.68 9.37 -6.37
N GLY A 144 -13.95 9.80 -6.37
CA GLY A 144 -14.61 10.27 -5.17
C GLY A 144 -14.08 11.61 -4.62
N GLY A 145 -14.37 11.86 -3.34
CA GLY A 145 -14.04 13.12 -2.67
C GLY A 145 -12.61 13.23 -2.16
N ALA A 146 -12.25 14.44 -1.72
CA ALA A 146 -10.96 14.71 -1.07
C ALA A 146 -10.90 14.11 0.37
N PRO A 147 -9.69 13.84 0.89
CA PRO A 147 -8.39 13.97 0.24
C PRO A 147 -8.06 12.77 -0.68
N GLN A 148 -7.44 13.07 -1.81
CA GLN A 148 -6.88 12.04 -2.70
C GLN A 148 -5.46 11.67 -2.26
N PHE A 149 -5.05 10.42 -2.50
CA PHE A 149 -3.71 9.97 -2.14
C PHE A 149 -2.69 10.20 -3.25
N VAL A 150 -1.58 10.83 -2.89
CA VAL A 150 -0.35 10.89 -3.70
C VAL A 150 0.46 9.65 -3.40
N ASP A 151 0.48 8.70 -4.33
CA ASP A 151 1.13 7.40 -4.13
C ASP A 151 1.85 6.91 -5.39
N LEU A 152 2.72 5.92 -5.23
CA LEU A 152 3.55 5.35 -6.28
C LEU A 152 3.36 3.83 -6.36
N ASP A 153 3.25 3.34 -7.60
CA ASP A 153 3.40 1.92 -7.93
C ASP A 153 4.44 1.75 -9.04
N LEU A 154 4.95 0.54 -9.17
CA LEU A 154 5.75 0.10 -10.30
C LEU A 154 5.04 -1.05 -11.02
N ALA A 155 4.88 -0.92 -12.34
CA ALA A 155 4.68 -2.07 -13.18
C ALA A 155 6.02 -2.79 -13.34
N CYS A 156 6.01 -4.09 -13.21
CA CYS A 156 7.20 -4.93 -13.27
C CYS A 156 6.97 -6.11 -14.22
N ARG A 157 8.02 -6.50 -14.95
CA ARG A 157 8.01 -7.72 -15.76
C ARG A 157 9.38 -8.41 -15.73
N GLY A 158 9.42 -9.70 -16.08
CA GLY A 158 10.63 -10.51 -16.04
C GLY A 158 10.70 -11.44 -14.84
N SER A 159 11.90 -11.95 -14.56
CA SER A 159 12.15 -12.96 -13.52
C SER A 159 11.82 -12.51 -12.09
N LEU A 160 11.74 -11.20 -11.86
CA LEU A 160 11.33 -10.60 -10.60
C LEU A 160 9.92 -11.05 -10.17
N CYS A 161 9.01 -11.26 -11.14
CA CYS A 161 7.65 -11.73 -10.88
C CYS A 161 7.63 -13.09 -10.17
N GLN A 162 8.63 -13.94 -10.42
CA GLN A 162 8.76 -15.23 -9.74
C GLN A 162 9.11 -15.07 -8.24
N GLN A 163 9.95 -14.07 -7.90
CA GLN A 163 10.21 -13.74 -6.48
C GLN A 163 8.97 -13.19 -5.79
N ALA A 164 8.20 -12.34 -6.48
CA ALA A 164 6.94 -11.81 -5.96
C ALA A 164 5.91 -12.94 -5.75
N GLU A 165 5.85 -13.92 -6.65
CA GLU A 165 5.02 -15.10 -6.52
C GLU A 165 5.41 -15.97 -5.31
N GLN A 166 6.70 -16.21 -5.11
CA GLN A 166 7.20 -16.93 -3.94
C GLN A 166 6.79 -16.23 -2.63
N GLY A 167 6.87 -14.88 -2.61
CA GLY A 167 6.38 -14.08 -1.50
C GLY A 167 4.88 -14.28 -1.27
N PHE A 168 4.06 -14.12 -2.31
CA PHE A 168 2.62 -14.35 -2.24
C PHE A 168 2.28 -15.75 -1.73
N ASP A 169 2.91 -16.79 -2.26
CA ASP A 169 2.66 -18.19 -1.89
C ASP A 169 2.97 -18.48 -0.42
N GLN A 170 4.01 -17.85 0.17
CA GLN A 170 4.29 -17.97 1.59
C GLN A 170 3.14 -17.44 2.45
N PHE A 171 2.54 -16.31 2.06
CA PHE A 171 1.37 -15.77 2.74
C PHE A 171 0.12 -16.59 2.50
N TRP A 172 -0.12 -16.98 1.25
CA TRP A 172 -1.28 -17.77 0.85
C TRP A 172 -1.40 -19.09 1.60
N ARG A 173 -0.27 -19.81 1.75
CA ARG A 173 -0.21 -21.11 2.44
C ARG A 173 0.02 -21.00 3.94
N SER A 174 0.17 -19.78 4.47
CA SER A 174 0.43 -19.60 5.89
C SER A 174 -0.77 -19.96 6.77
N ARG A 175 -0.49 -20.33 8.02
CA ARG A 175 -1.53 -20.57 9.03
C ARG A 175 -2.35 -19.32 9.38
N TRP A 176 -1.90 -18.13 8.95
CA TRP A 176 -2.58 -16.88 9.17
C TRP A 176 -3.64 -16.56 8.11
N SER A 177 -3.64 -17.30 6.99
CA SER A 177 -4.54 -17.06 5.85
C SER A 177 -5.67 -18.07 5.82
N HIS A 178 -6.89 -17.61 5.98
CA HIS A 178 -8.07 -18.45 6.09
C HIS A 178 -9.07 -18.16 4.97
N PRO A 179 -9.64 -19.19 4.30
CA PRO A 179 -10.69 -18.99 3.32
C PRO A 179 -11.87 -18.20 3.92
N ILE A 180 -12.27 -17.12 3.27
CA ILE A 180 -13.35 -16.25 3.75
C ILE A 180 -14.64 -17.02 3.99
N ARG A 181 -14.95 -18.02 3.15
CA ARG A 181 -16.13 -18.88 3.28
C ARG A 181 -16.25 -19.60 4.63
N ARG A 182 -15.10 -19.88 5.29
CA ARG A 182 -15.06 -20.51 6.63
C ARG A 182 -15.29 -19.53 7.77
N LEU A 183 -15.28 -18.25 7.47
CA LEU A 183 -15.38 -17.16 8.44
C LEU A 183 -16.74 -16.49 8.45
N LEU A 184 -17.64 -16.87 7.51
CA LEU A 184 -18.97 -16.31 7.40
C LEU A 184 -19.80 -16.64 8.64
N ARG A 185 -20.57 -15.66 9.12
CA ARG A 185 -21.48 -15.82 10.26
C ARG A 185 -22.75 -16.57 9.89
N ARG A 186 -23.22 -16.38 8.66
CA ARG A 186 -24.39 -17.03 8.11
C ARG A 186 -24.07 -17.55 6.71
N PRO A 187 -24.63 -18.68 6.32
CA PRO A 187 -24.56 -19.12 4.93
C PRO A 187 -25.18 -18.05 4.02
N LEU A 188 -24.53 -17.76 2.91
CA LEU A 188 -25.11 -16.91 1.86
C LEU A 188 -26.13 -17.70 1.07
N GLN A 189 -27.27 -17.08 0.77
CA GLN A 189 -28.26 -17.67 -0.12
C GLN A 189 -27.77 -17.56 -1.58
N ARG A 190 -28.05 -18.56 -2.39
CA ARG A 190 -27.67 -18.56 -3.82
C ARG A 190 -28.22 -17.34 -4.55
N ALA A 191 -29.44 -16.91 -4.22
CA ALA A 191 -30.05 -15.73 -4.81
C ALA A 191 -29.28 -14.44 -4.48
N GLU A 192 -28.83 -14.27 -3.23
CA GLU A 192 -28.00 -13.11 -2.83
C GLU A 192 -26.68 -13.06 -3.62
N VAL A 193 -26.01 -14.20 -3.74
CA VAL A 193 -24.76 -14.33 -4.51
C VAL A 193 -25.00 -13.99 -5.97
N GLN A 194 -26.09 -14.49 -6.57
CA GLN A 194 -26.42 -14.25 -7.98
C GLN A 194 -26.68 -12.77 -8.24
N VAL A 195 -27.51 -12.12 -7.44
CA VAL A 195 -27.85 -10.70 -7.59
C VAL A 195 -26.59 -9.81 -7.58
N VAL A 196 -25.67 -10.06 -6.64
CA VAL A 196 -24.43 -9.26 -6.57
C VAL A 196 -23.50 -9.56 -7.75
N ASN A 197 -23.42 -10.80 -8.19
CA ASN A 197 -22.58 -11.13 -9.34
C ASN A 197 -23.13 -10.56 -10.64
N ASP A 198 -24.44 -10.61 -10.85
CA ASP A 198 -25.09 -10.00 -12.00
C ASP A 198 -24.88 -8.48 -11.99
N PHE A 199 -25.00 -7.84 -10.84
CA PHE A 199 -24.69 -6.42 -10.66
C PHE A 199 -23.21 -6.12 -10.99
N LEU A 200 -22.24 -6.86 -10.42
CA LEU A 200 -20.83 -6.63 -10.70
C LEU A 200 -20.49 -6.77 -12.19
N LEU A 201 -21.15 -7.70 -12.90
CA LEU A 201 -20.92 -7.89 -14.31
C LEU A 201 -21.40 -6.73 -15.18
N THR A 202 -22.27 -5.88 -14.67
CA THR A 202 -22.73 -4.66 -15.37
C THR A 202 -21.81 -3.46 -15.14
N MET A 203 -20.83 -3.55 -14.23
CA MET A 203 -19.93 -2.42 -13.90
C MET A 203 -19.16 -1.86 -15.11
N ASN A 204 -18.98 -2.67 -16.15
CA ASN A 204 -18.33 -2.27 -17.40
C ASN A 204 -19.30 -1.63 -18.42
N GLU A 205 -20.59 -1.62 -18.14
CA GLU A 205 -21.57 -0.97 -18.99
C GLU A 205 -21.50 0.57 -18.81
N PRO A 206 -21.49 1.36 -19.91
CA PRO A 206 -21.32 2.81 -19.83
C PRO A 206 -22.30 3.52 -18.89
N GLN A 207 -23.55 3.06 -18.85
CA GLN A 207 -24.60 3.62 -18.02
C GLN A 207 -24.33 3.37 -16.52
N VAL A 208 -23.85 2.19 -16.16
CA VAL A 208 -23.51 1.80 -14.79
C VAL A 208 -22.21 2.50 -14.38
N ALA A 209 -21.20 2.50 -15.26
CA ALA A 209 -19.95 3.19 -15.02
C ALA A 209 -20.16 4.69 -14.71
N ALA A 210 -21.03 5.37 -15.43
CA ALA A 210 -21.37 6.77 -15.18
C ALA A 210 -22.03 7.00 -13.81
N VAL A 211 -22.86 6.09 -13.33
CA VAL A 211 -23.47 6.17 -11.98
C VAL A 211 -22.42 6.07 -10.87
N TYR A 212 -21.32 5.38 -11.13
CA TYR A 212 -20.22 5.20 -10.19
C TYR A 212 -19.05 6.18 -10.42
N ASP A 213 -19.28 7.24 -11.20
CA ASP A 213 -18.27 8.26 -11.56
C ASP A 213 -16.96 7.65 -12.11
N LEU A 214 -17.06 6.50 -12.80
CA LEU A 214 -15.92 5.84 -13.43
C LEU A 214 -15.57 6.55 -14.74
N PRO A 215 -14.33 7.04 -14.91
CA PRO A 215 -13.91 7.69 -16.15
C PRO A 215 -14.03 6.77 -17.37
N ALA A 216 -14.52 7.28 -18.48
CA ALA A 216 -14.65 6.52 -19.74
C ALA A 216 -13.30 5.96 -20.24
N SER A 217 -12.20 6.67 -19.93
CA SER A 217 -10.83 6.25 -20.23
C SER A 217 -10.42 4.89 -19.66
N LEU A 218 -11.09 4.42 -18.59
CA LEU A 218 -10.85 3.09 -18.00
C LEU A 218 -11.30 1.95 -18.94
N PHE A 219 -12.22 2.25 -19.86
CA PHE A 219 -12.80 1.29 -20.78
C PHE A 219 -12.20 1.40 -22.18
N ASP A 220 -11.36 2.41 -22.41
CA ASP A 220 -10.61 2.58 -23.62
C ASP A 220 -9.65 1.39 -23.83
N PRO A 221 -9.67 0.73 -25.02
CA PRO A 221 -8.81 -0.40 -25.34
C PRO A 221 -7.33 -0.02 -25.45
N ASP A 222 -7.02 1.26 -25.64
CA ASP A 222 -5.65 1.69 -25.80
C ASP A 222 -4.81 1.36 -24.55
N PRO A 223 -3.64 0.74 -24.72
CA PRO A 223 -2.79 0.37 -23.61
C PRO A 223 -2.31 1.61 -22.84
N VAL A 224 -2.18 1.46 -21.53
CA VAL A 224 -1.56 2.50 -20.70
C VAL A 224 -0.15 2.79 -21.23
N PRO A 225 0.18 4.04 -21.54
CA PRO A 225 1.51 4.40 -22.04
C PRO A 225 2.53 4.30 -20.89
N LEU A 226 3.29 3.22 -20.87
CA LEU A 226 4.30 2.96 -19.85
C LEU A 226 5.70 3.21 -20.41
N ARG A 227 6.50 4.00 -19.71
CA ARG A 227 7.92 4.15 -19.98
C ARG A 227 8.70 3.07 -19.24
N TRP A 228 9.19 2.08 -19.96
CA TRP A 228 9.93 0.97 -19.39
C TRP A 228 11.41 1.27 -19.26
N HIS A 229 11.98 0.93 -18.10
CA HIS A 229 13.40 0.99 -17.79
C HIS A 229 13.90 -0.41 -17.47
N ALA A 230 15.01 -0.81 -18.09
CA ALA A 230 15.72 -2.05 -17.75
C ALA A 230 16.66 -1.80 -16.57
N GLY A 231 16.74 -2.75 -15.67
CA GLY A 231 17.61 -2.67 -14.49
C GLY A 231 17.65 -3.99 -13.75
N GLU A 232 18.20 -3.95 -12.55
CA GLU A 232 18.23 -5.09 -11.64
C GLU A 232 17.39 -4.81 -10.39
N ALA A 233 16.77 -5.86 -9.83
CA ALA A 233 16.06 -5.74 -8.58
C ALA A 233 16.02 -7.04 -7.79
N GLU A 234 15.53 -6.91 -6.56
CA GLU A 234 15.10 -8.02 -5.72
C GLU A 234 13.84 -7.63 -4.92
N VAL A 235 13.00 -8.61 -4.64
CA VAL A 235 11.81 -8.41 -3.81
C VAL A 235 12.16 -8.72 -2.37
N TRP A 236 12.03 -7.72 -1.49
CA TRP A 236 12.12 -7.91 -0.04
C TRP A 236 10.72 -8.07 0.52
N PHE A 237 10.49 -9.15 1.21
CA PHE A 237 9.23 -9.36 1.91
C PHE A 237 9.46 -9.93 3.32
N ASP A 238 8.63 -9.50 4.25
CA ASP A 238 8.62 -10.09 5.58
C ASP A 238 7.89 -11.44 5.55
N ARG A 239 8.28 -12.32 6.45
CA ARG A 239 7.58 -13.61 6.60
C ARG A 239 6.24 -13.42 7.31
N PRO A 240 5.20 -14.18 6.95
CA PRO A 240 4.00 -14.28 7.77
C PRO A 240 4.35 -14.56 9.23
N GLY A 241 3.76 -13.80 10.18
CA GLY A 241 4.10 -13.93 11.60
C GLY A 241 5.24 -13.02 12.09
N LYS A 242 5.68 -12.04 11.28
CA LYS A 242 6.63 -11.01 11.71
C LYS A 242 6.22 -10.39 13.04
N GLY A 243 7.18 -10.26 13.96
CA GLY A 243 6.95 -9.70 15.29
C GLY A 243 6.28 -10.67 16.28
N LEU A 244 5.76 -11.81 15.82
CA LEU A 244 5.20 -12.87 16.66
C LEU A 244 6.11 -14.09 16.71
N VAL A 245 6.45 -14.63 15.54
CA VAL A 245 7.24 -15.88 15.40
C VAL A 245 8.41 -15.74 14.42
N SER A 246 8.50 -14.64 13.68
CA SER A 246 9.61 -14.35 12.77
C SER A 246 10.20 -12.95 12.99
N ARG A 247 11.49 -12.82 12.65
CA ARG A 247 12.20 -11.53 12.75
C ARG A 247 11.85 -10.63 11.55
N PRO A 248 11.87 -9.29 11.72
CA PRO A 248 11.70 -8.34 10.62
C PRO A 248 12.79 -8.54 9.55
N THR A 249 12.40 -8.91 8.33
CA THR A 249 13.34 -9.12 7.21
C THR A 249 13.58 -7.80 6.49
N THR A 250 12.52 -7.11 6.07
CA THR A 250 12.58 -5.84 5.33
C THR A 250 13.33 -4.77 6.12
N ALA A 251 13.01 -4.60 7.42
CA ALA A 251 13.71 -3.65 8.27
C ALA A 251 15.21 -3.96 8.40
N ARG A 252 15.60 -5.25 8.50
CA ARG A 252 17.02 -5.63 8.58
C ARG A 252 17.76 -5.33 7.28
N LEU A 253 17.14 -5.59 6.13
CA LEU A 253 17.71 -5.30 4.81
C LEU A 253 17.84 -3.79 4.61
N LEU A 254 16.81 -3.02 4.99
CA LEU A 254 16.87 -1.56 5.00
C LEU A 254 18.05 -1.05 5.84
N TRP A 255 18.25 -1.58 7.06
CA TRP A 255 19.36 -1.14 7.91
C TRP A 255 20.73 -1.43 7.30
N ARG A 256 20.89 -2.55 6.59
CA ARG A 256 22.13 -2.84 5.84
C ARG A 256 22.33 -1.81 4.73
N LYS A 257 21.31 -1.61 3.89
CA LYS A 257 21.40 -0.69 2.78
C LYS A 257 21.74 0.73 3.23
N LEU A 258 21.11 1.23 4.27
CA LEU A 258 21.43 2.55 4.84
C LEU A 258 22.83 2.60 5.48
N ALA A 259 23.39 1.48 5.94
CA ALA A 259 24.73 1.47 6.51
C ALA A 259 25.82 1.65 5.44
N ASP A 260 25.58 1.13 4.25
CA ASP A 260 26.54 1.10 3.15
C ASP A 260 26.45 2.36 2.26
N ASN A 261 25.48 3.25 2.52
CA ASN A 261 25.27 4.46 1.72
C ASN A 261 26.33 5.54 2.02
N GLN A 262 26.93 6.07 0.96
CA GLN A 262 27.89 7.20 1.00
C GLN A 262 27.42 8.40 0.17
N GLY A 263 26.31 8.29 -0.55
CA GLY A 263 25.73 9.33 -1.40
C GLY A 263 24.61 10.10 -0.72
N THR A 264 23.70 10.65 -1.52
CA THR A 264 22.49 11.30 -1.04
C THR A 264 21.48 10.28 -0.51
N LEU A 265 20.54 10.71 0.34
CA LEU A 265 19.47 9.87 0.87
C LEU A 265 18.16 10.66 0.89
N SER A 266 17.24 10.32 0.00
CA SER A 266 15.91 10.92 -0.01
C SER A 266 14.87 9.96 0.53
N LEU A 267 14.06 10.41 1.49
CA LEU A 267 13.06 9.62 2.19
C LEU A 267 11.67 10.19 1.94
N VAL A 268 10.78 9.38 1.41
CA VAL A 268 9.36 9.74 1.22
C VAL A 268 8.51 8.79 2.04
N THR A 269 7.71 9.32 2.95
CA THR A 269 6.85 8.50 3.80
C THR A 269 5.65 9.30 4.33
N PRO A 270 4.44 8.74 4.30
CA PRO A 270 3.26 9.40 4.88
C PRO A 270 3.35 9.52 6.41
N TYR A 271 4.00 8.54 7.05
CA TYR A 271 4.09 8.40 8.50
C TYR A 271 5.56 8.30 8.92
N LEU A 272 6.03 9.37 9.57
CA LEU A 272 7.42 9.49 10.00
C LEU A 272 7.50 9.47 11.53
N ILE A 273 7.72 8.31 12.11
CA ILE A 273 7.91 8.16 13.56
C ILE A 273 9.27 7.52 13.82
N LEU A 274 10.22 8.32 14.27
CA LEU A 274 11.60 7.90 14.42
C LEU A 274 11.79 6.97 15.62
N THR A 275 12.06 5.70 15.37
CA THR A 275 12.58 4.80 16.38
C THR A 275 14.00 5.21 16.81
N ARG A 276 14.47 4.71 17.96
CA ARG A 276 15.85 4.93 18.41
C ARG A 276 16.87 4.44 17.38
N GLY A 277 16.57 3.32 16.70
CA GLY A 277 17.43 2.75 15.65
C GLY A 277 17.51 3.67 14.44
N LEU A 278 16.36 4.17 13.93
CA LEU A 278 16.32 5.08 12.79
C LEU A 278 17.02 6.40 13.11
N ARG A 279 16.77 7.00 14.29
CA ARG A 279 17.49 8.22 14.74
C ARG A 279 19.01 8.03 14.75
N ARG A 280 19.48 6.90 15.29
CA ARG A 280 20.93 6.60 15.29
C ARG A 280 21.48 6.52 13.88
N ARG A 281 20.79 5.85 12.96
CA ARG A 281 21.22 5.70 11.56
C ARG A 281 21.25 7.04 10.82
N LEU A 282 20.21 7.83 10.90
CA LEU A 282 20.17 9.16 10.27
C LEU A 282 21.29 10.06 10.80
N ARG A 283 21.57 10.02 12.12
CA ARG A 283 22.70 10.75 12.69
C ARG A 283 24.05 10.27 12.14
N GLN A 284 24.27 8.96 12.07
CA GLN A 284 25.50 8.38 11.51
C GLN A 284 25.71 8.80 10.04
N GLN A 285 24.66 8.75 9.23
CA GLN A 285 24.71 9.20 7.84
C GLN A 285 25.05 10.69 7.74
N ARG A 286 24.41 11.54 8.54
CA ARG A 286 24.74 12.99 8.58
C ARG A 286 26.18 13.25 9.03
N GLN A 287 26.69 12.52 10.01
CA GLN A 287 28.09 12.61 10.47
C GLN A 287 29.08 12.14 9.40
N ALA A 288 28.67 11.21 8.54
CA ALA A 288 29.44 10.77 7.37
C ALA A 288 29.32 11.73 6.17
N GLY A 289 28.65 12.88 6.31
CA GLY A 289 28.51 13.86 5.25
C GLY A 289 27.37 13.62 4.26
N VAL A 290 26.55 12.59 4.46
CA VAL A 290 25.42 12.28 3.58
C VAL A 290 24.36 13.38 3.65
N ASN A 291 23.96 13.91 2.51
CA ASN A 291 22.82 14.82 2.43
C ASN A 291 21.52 14.03 2.52
N ILE A 292 20.66 14.42 3.48
CA ILE A 292 19.39 13.75 3.72
C ILE A 292 18.26 14.76 3.53
N ASP A 293 17.26 14.38 2.72
CA ASP A 293 16.01 15.10 2.58
C ASP A 293 14.83 14.17 2.85
N ILE A 294 13.75 14.73 3.38
CA ILE A 294 12.52 13.98 3.74
C ILE A 294 11.31 14.73 3.21
N LEU A 295 10.43 14.01 2.51
CA LEU A 295 9.08 14.45 2.16
C LEU A 295 8.05 13.67 2.99
N THR A 296 7.17 14.38 3.69
CA THR A 296 6.10 13.78 4.52
C THR A 296 4.84 14.65 4.53
N ASN A 297 3.82 14.25 5.27
CA ASN A 297 2.60 15.04 5.43
C ASN A 297 2.73 16.12 6.50
N SER A 298 2.10 17.27 6.27
CA SER A 298 1.77 18.24 7.31
C SER A 298 0.55 17.80 8.13
N LEU A 299 0.14 18.59 9.13
CA LEU A 299 -1.12 18.36 9.84
C LEU A 299 -2.34 18.55 8.94
N ALA A 300 -2.25 19.42 7.94
CA ALA A 300 -3.34 19.67 7.02
C ALA A 300 -3.55 18.50 6.04
N SER A 301 -2.48 17.94 5.52
CA SER A 301 -2.53 16.88 4.49
C SER A 301 -2.65 15.46 5.03
N THR A 302 -2.22 15.20 6.28
CA THR A 302 -2.25 13.82 6.83
C THR A 302 -3.68 13.28 6.92
N ASP A 303 -3.88 12.04 6.53
CA ASP A 303 -5.13 11.30 6.75
C ASP A 303 -5.28 10.80 8.20
N VAL A 304 -4.18 10.76 8.99
CA VAL A 304 -4.16 10.29 10.39
C VAL A 304 -3.54 11.36 11.31
N PRO A 305 -4.30 12.38 11.76
CA PRO A 305 -3.79 13.46 12.61
C PRO A 305 -3.08 13.00 13.89
N LEU A 306 -3.47 11.84 14.42
CA LEU A 306 -2.85 11.24 15.61
C LEU A 306 -1.37 10.84 15.33
N VAL A 307 -1.08 10.31 14.14
CA VAL A 307 0.29 9.96 13.69
C VAL A 307 1.12 11.22 13.51
N TYR A 308 0.54 12.28 12.95
CA TYR A 308 1.22 13.58 12.87
C TYR A 308 1.61 14.12 14.25
N GLY A 309 0.74 13.97 15.25
CA GLY A 309 1.05 14.36 16.62
C GLY A 309 2.31 13.65 17.17
N ALA A 310 2.50 12.38 16.83
CA ALA A 310 3.73 11.65 17.17
C ALA A 310 4.94 12.16 16.38
N TYR A 311 4.77 12.42 15.05
CA TYR A 311 5.81 12.94 14.15
C TYR A 311 6.33 14.31 14.61
N ARG A 312 5.48 15.26 14.95
CA ARG A 312 5.88 16.63 15.29
C ARG A 312 6.90 16.71 16.43
N ARG A 313 6.97 15.71 17.30
CA ARG A 313 7.99 15.60 18.38
C ARG A 313 9.38 15.30 17.84
N HIS A 314 9.46 14.68 16.67
CA HIS A 314 10.73 14.36 16.00
C HIS A 314 11.23 15.51 15.12
N ARG A 315 10.32 16.37 14.63
CA ARG A 315 10.62 17.48 13.72
C ARG A 315 11.76 18.39 14.18
N PRO A 316 11.80 18.90 15.45
CA PRO A 316 12.91 19.74 15.90
C PRO A 316 14.26 19.02 15.92
N TRP A 317 14.24 17.72 16.16
CA TRP A 317 15.46 16.92 16.13
C TRP A 317 15.96 16.76 14.68
N LEU A 318 15.11 16.49 13.73
CA LEU A 318 15.48 16.39 12.30
C LEU A 318 16.13 17.67 11.81
N ILE A 319 15.54 18.83 12.10
CA ILE A 319 16.06 20.14 11.75
C ILE A 319 17.44 20.37 12.37
N ARG A 320 17.63 20.05 13.66
CA ARG A 320 18.93 20.17 14.34
C ARG A 320 20.02 19.25 13.76
N GLN A 321 19.65 18.16 13.10
CA GLN A 321 20.61 17.31 12.39
C GLN A 321 20.96 17.86 10.97
N GLY A 322 20.39 18.99 10.56
CA GLY A 322 20.56 19.52 9.21
C GLY A 322 19.90 18.67 8.12
N ILE A 323 18.82 17.96 8.47
CA ILE A 323 18.02 17.18 7.52
C ILE A 323 17.01 18.14 6.87
N ALA A 324 16.99 18.20 5.54
CA ALA A 324 15.99 18.98 4.80
C ALA A 324 14.64 18.31 4.92
N LEU A 325 13.61 19.12 5.26
CA LEU A 325 12.28 18.60 5.54
C LEU A 325 11.22 19.36 4.74
N SER A 326 10.52 18.65 3.87
CA SER A 326 9.40 19.13 3.08
C SER A 326 8.11 18.48 3.60
N GLU A 327 7.12 19.29 3.91
CA GLU A 327 5.82 18.84 4.42
C GLU A 327 4.75 19.19 3.38
N LEU A 328 4.06 18.17 2.84
CA LEU A 328 2.95 18.40 1.91
C LEU A 328 1.84 19.19 2.61
N GLU A 329 1.37 20.22 1.98
CA GLU A 329 0.35 21.13 2.53
C GLU A 329 -1.01 20.98 1.82
N GLY A 330 -2.07 21.41 2.50
CA GLY A 330 -3.44 21.40 1.98
C GLY A 330 -4.24 20.15 2.38
N GLU A 331 -5.57 20.26 2.31
CA GLU A 331 -6.50 19.20 2.75
C GLU A 331 -7.01 18.34 1.58
N SER A 332 -6.74 18.74 0.34
CA SER A 332 -7.22 18.02 -0.87
C SER A 332 -6.36 16.82 -1.24
N LEU A 333 -5.10 16.81 -0.83
CA LEU A 333 -4.14 15.73 -1.11
C LEU A 333 -3.52 15.22 0.18
N SER A 334 -3.22 13.93 0.22
CA SER A 334 -2.46 13.30 1.30
C SER A 334 -1.35 12.44 0.70
N LEU A 335 -0.12 12.67 1.13
CA LEU A 335 1.00 11.82 0.72
C LEU A 335 0.79 10.41 1.27
N HIS A 336 0.89 9.41 0.39
CA HIS A 336 0.83 8.01 0.79
C HIS A 336 1.99 7.19 0.18
N ALA A 337 2.80 7.76 -0.68
CA ALA A 337 3.99 7.12 -1.27
C ALA A 337 5.04 6.73 -0.21
N LYS A 338 5.72 5.60 -0.43
CA LYS A 338 6.82 5.09 0.37
C LYS A 338 7.98 4.81 -0.57
N LEU A 339 8.95 5.72 -0.54
CA LEU A 339 10.12 5.69 -1.41
C LEU A 339 11.38 6.07 -0.62
N ILE A 340 12.45 5.35 -0.86
CA ILE A 340 13.79 5.70 -0.38
C ILE A 340 14.72 5.68 -1.59
N LEU A 341 15.31 6.83 -1.94
CA LEU A 341 16.35 6.92 -2.95
C LEU A 341 17.71 6.90 -2.24
N VAL A 342 18.60 6.05 -2.71
CA VAL A 342 19.94 5.85 -2.16
C VAL A 342 20.96 6.18 -3.25
N GLY A 343 21.58 7.35 -3.15
CA GLY A 343 22.36 7.91 -4.24
C GLY A 343 21.50 8.22 -5.46
N GLU A 344 22.08 8.05 -6.64
CA GLU A 344 21.42 8.35 -7.92
C GLU A 344 20.90 7.10 -8.64
N GLU A 345 21.31 5.91 -8.22
CA GLU A 345 21.14 4.68 -8.99
C GLU A 345 20.21 3.66 -8.32
N GLU A 346 19.95 3.79 -7.02
CA GLU A 346 19.18 2.78 -6.30
C GLU A 346 17.95 3.38 -5.61
N ALA A 347 16.88 2.58 -5.60
CA ALA A 347 15.65 2.93 -4.90
C ALA A 347 15.05 1.74 -4.15
N LEU A 348 14.32 2.06 -3.08
CA LEU A 348 13.45 1.15 -2.35
C LEU A 348 12.03 1.70 -2.44
N LEU A 349 11.12 0.97 -3.06
CA LEU A 349 9.73 1.37 -3.25
C LEU A 349 8.79 0.22 -2.86
N GLY A 350 7.68 0.54 -2.20
CA GLY A 350 6.70 -0.48 -1.82
C GLY A 350 5.75 -0.05 -0.72
N SER A 351 5.49 -0.94 0.22
CA SER A 351 4.51 -0.71 1.28
C SER A 351 5.08 -0.15 2.59
N PHE A 352 6.40 -0.09 2.74
CA PHE A 352 7.11 0.13 4.00
C PHE A 352 7.14 1.61 4.44
N ASN A 353 6.46 1.94 5.54
CA ASN A 353 6.54 3.25 6.18
C ASN A 353 7.74 3.37 7.13
N LEU A 354 8.20 4.60 7.39
CA LEU A 354 9.26 4.87 8.38
C LEU A 354 8.66 5.06 9.79
N ASP A 355 7.94 4.05 10.25
CA ASP A 355 7.28 4.02 11.56
C ASP A 355 7.50 2.69 12.30
N PRO A 356 7.22 2.62 13.61
CA PRO A 356 7.40 1.40 14.40
C PRO A 356 6.55 0.22 13.93
N ARG A 357 5.36 0.46 13.35
CA ARG A 357 4.49 -0.63 12.87
C ARG A 357 5.10 -1.34 11.67
N SER A 358 5.54 -0.57 10.67
CA SER A 358 6.21 -1.13 9.49
C SER A 358 7.55 -1.77 9.85
N LEU A 359 8.29 -1.19 10.80
CA LEU A 359 9.56 -1.77 11.25
C LEU A 359 9.39 -3.10 11.99
N LEU A 360 8.38 -3.24 12.86
CA LEU A 360 8.33 -4.30 13.86
C LEU A 360 7.11 -5.23 13.79
N LEU A 361 5.97 -4.76 13.30
CA LEU A 361 4.68 -5.43 13.42
C LEU A 361 4.08 -5.84 12.08
N ASN A 362 3.86 -4.89 11.18
CA ASN A 362 3.26 -5.15 9.89
C ASN A 362 4.24 -5.91 8.98
N THR A 363 3.73 -6.85 8.21
CA THR A 363 4.51 -7.40 7.12
C THR A 363 4.49 -6.46 5.94
N GLU A 364 5.63 -6.32 5.30
CA GLU A 364 5.84 -5.37 4.21
C GLU A 364 6.40 -6.08 2.97
N LEU A 365 6.16 -5.48 1.81
CA LEU A 365 6.74 -5.86 0.54
C LEU A 365 7.41 -4.62 -0.06
N VAL A 366 8.69 -4.74 -0.40
CA VAL A 366 9.53 -3.66 -0.92
C VAL A 366 10.30 -4.19 -2.14
N LEU A 367 10.35 -3.39 -3.19
CA LEU A 367 11.29 -3.55 -4.28
C LEU A 367 12.56 -2.78 -3.95
N HIS A 368 13.68 -3.47 -3.91
CA HIS A 368 15.00 -2.88 -3.97
C HIS A 368 15.49 -2.98 -5.41
N LEU A 369 15.75 -1.86 -6.02
CA LEU A 369 16.09 -1.78 -7.45
C LEU A 369 17.34 -0.93 -7.66
N ALA A 370 18.15 -1.35 -8.63
CA ALA A 370 19.27 -0.62 -9.22
C ALA A 370 18.90 -0.36 -10.69
N CYS A 371 18.45 0.87 -10.96
CA CYS A 371 17.96 1.27 -12.27
C CYS A 371 18.08 2.79 -12.42
N PRO A 372 19.23 3.30 -12.93
CA PRO A 372 19.50 4.74 -13.00
C PRO A 372 18.41 5.53 -13.72
N GLY A 373 17.89 5.01 -14.83
CA GLY A 373 16.82 5.66 -15.60
C GLY A 373 15.53 5.84 -14.81
N LEU A 374 15.10 4.81 -14.05
CA LEU A 374 13.94 4.90 -13.18
C LEU A 374 14.22 5.77 -11.95
N CYS A 375 15.41 5.71 -11.38
CA CYS A 375 15.80 6.56 -10.25
C CYS A 375 15.77 8.05 -10.63
N ALA A 376 16.22 8.41 -11.84
CA ALA A 376 16.11 9.78 -12.35
C ALA A 376 14.65 10.24 -12.47
N GLU A 377 13.75 9.39 -12.94
CA GLU A 377 12.30 9.67 -13.00
C GLU A 377 11.68 9.84 -11.59
N LEU A 378 12.06 9.00 -10.65
CA LEU A 378 11.65 9.10 -9.24
C LEU A 378 12.20 10.36 -8.56
N GLN A 379 13.42 10.77 -8.86
CA GLN A 379 14.00 12.03 -8.38
C GLN A 379 13.25 13.24 -8.94
N GLN A 380 12.88 13.23 -10.21
CA GLN A 380 12.09 14.28 -10.82
C GLN A 380 10.69 14.37 -10.19
N TRP A 381 10.03 13.22 -9.96
CA TRP A 381 8.78 13.15 -9.24
C TRP A 381 8.91 13.75 -7.83
N LEU A 382 9.95 13.37 -7.08
CA LEU A 382 10.19 13.89 -5.72
C LEU A 382 10.41 15.40 -5.74
N ALA A 383 11.24 15.92 -6.65
CA ALA A 383 11.49 17.36 -6.80
C ALA A 383 10.21 18.16 -7.05
N THR A 384 9.29 17.63 -7.89
CA THR A 384 7.99 18.24 -8.14
C THR A 384 7.16 18.37 -6.87
N TRP A 385 7.12 17.35 -6.03
CA TRP A 385 6.36 17.38 -4.78
C TRP A 385 7.03 18.21 -3.69
N GLN A 386 8.36 18.25 -3.65
CA GLN A 386 9.11 19.14 -2.75
C GLN A 386 8.84 20.61 -3.09
N GLN A 387 8.84 20.99 -4.37
CA GLN A 387 8.51 22.34 -4.81
C GLN A 387 7.10 22.73 -4.42
N ARG A 388 6.11 21.87 -4.62
CA ARG A 388 4.71 22.09 -4.20
C ARG A 388 4.60 22.27 -2.68
N SER A 389 5.37 21.52 -1.91
CA SER A 389 5.40 21.60 -0.44
C SER A 389 6.01 22.89 0.08
N SER A 390 6.96 23.48 -0.64
CA SER A 390 7.68 24.70 -0.26
C SER A 390 6.88 25.98 -0.57
N HIS A 391 5.92 25.94 -1.48
CA HIS A 391 5.21 27.11 -1.99
C HIS A 391 3.74 27.20 -1.55
N SER A 392 3.22 26.22 -0.83
CA SER A 392 1.82 26.22 -0.43
C SER A 392 1.60 27.06 0.85
N VAL A 393 0.84 28.15 0.74
CA VAL A 393 0.27 28.85 1.89
C VAL A 393 -1.02 28.08 2.28
N ALA A 394 -0.86 27.10 3.14
CA ALA A 394 -2.00 26.28 3.56
C ALA A 394 -2.94 27.06 4.49
N ALA A 395 -4.24 26.82 4.33
CA ALA A 395 -5.22 27.20 5.34
C ALA A 395 -4.89 26.51 6.68
N PRO A 396 -5.12 27.17 7.82
CA PRO A 396 -4.82 26.56 9.12
C PRO A 396 -5.67 25.29 9.29
N PRO A 397 -5.09 24.18 9.75
CA PRO A 397 -5.81 22.92 9.93
C PRO A 397 -6.96 23.07 10.92
N SER A 398 -8.03 22.31 10.70
CA SER A 398 -9.24 22.37 11.51
C SER A 398 -8.97 22.16 13.01
N THR A 399 -9.83 22.72 13.86
CA THR A 399 -9.70 22.59 15.33
C THR A 399 -9.70 21.12 15.76
N LEU A 400 -10.51 20.28 15.10
CA LEU A 400 -10.58 18.85 15.38
C LEU A 400 -9.23 18.16 15.07
N ARG A 401 -8.59 18.45 13.93
CA ARG A 401 -7.27 17.91 13.58
C ARG A 401 -6.21 18.30 14.61
N ARG A 402 -6.23 19.56 15.07
CA ARG A 402 -5.33 20.05 16.13
C ARG A 402 -5.55 19.32 17.45
N LEU A 403 -6.80 19.06 17.83
CA LEU A 403 -7.15 18.32 19.04
C LEU A 403 -6.67 16.86 18.95
N LEU A 404 -6.96 16.15 17.87
CA LEU A 404 -6.52 14.78 17.64
C LEU A 404 -4.99 14.65 17.66
N ALA A 405 -4.28 15.60 17.04
CA ALA A 405 -2.82 15.62 17.10
C ALA A 405 -2.28 15.81 18.54
N ARG A 406 -2.98 16.59 19.39
CA ARG A 406 -2.62 16.77 20.81
C ARG A 406 -2.87 15.54 21.66
N ILE A 407 -3.88 14.72 21.35
CA ILE A 407 -4.15 13.47 22.09
C ILE A 407 -2.93 12.55 22.07
N SER A 408 -2.14 12.55 21.00
CA SER A 408 -0.89 11.78 20.93
C SER A 408 0.14 12.21 21.97
N ASP A 409 0.03 13.43 22.55
CA ASP A 409 0.95 13.92 23.58
C ASP A 409 0.74 13.19 24.91
N TRP A 410 -0.48 12.74 25.18
CA TRP A 410 -0.87 12.08 26.42
C TRP A 410 -0.74 10.56 26.38
N LEU A 411 -0.76 9.99 25.17
CA LEU A 411 -0.70 8.55 24.98
C LEU A 411 0.71 8.12 24.53
N PRO A 412 1.30 7.04 25.10
CA PRO A 412 2.58 6.50 24.66
C PRO A 412 2.46 5.78 23.31
N LEU A 413 1.68 6.34 22.39
CA LEU A 413 1.34 5.76 21.09
C LEU A 413 2.57 5.56 20.19
N GLN A 414 3.69 6.24 20.47
CA GLN A 414 4.94 6.11 19.70
C GLN A 414 5.50 4.67 19.63
N ARG A 415 5.02 3.77 20.49
CA ARG A 415 5.40 2.34 20.47
C ARG A 415 4.45 1.49 19.63
N TRP A 416 3.28 2.03 19.27
CA TRP A 416 2.16 1.27 18.70
C TRP A 416 1.62 1.87 17.41
N LEU A 417 1.86 3.16 17.15
CA LEU A 417 1.67 3.87 15.89
C LEU A 417 2.91 3.65 15.00
#